data_d08ad71f09a413ef8d5f48f38826a83b
#
_entry.id   d08ad71f09a413ef8d5f48f38826a83b
#
_cell.length_a   1.000
_cell.length_b   1.000
_cell.length_c   1.000
_cell.angle_alpha   90.00
_cell.angle_beta   90.00
_cell.angle_gamma   90.00
#
_symmetry.space_group_name_H-M   'P 1'
#
loop_
_entity.id
_entity.type
_entity.pdbx_description
1 polymer ?
#
loop_
_entity_poly.entity_id
_entity_poly.type
_entity_poly.pdbx_seq_one_letter_code
_entity_poly.pdbx_strand_id
1 'polypeptide(L)'
;MQKIQLYIEGQRVDMFEDESVVITQTIKNVQDIGKIFTDFTRTFNLPASKTNNKIFKHYYNFHIQDGFDARVRKPANIELNTLPFTDGRVKLEGVDLKDNKPHTYKITFFGSTVTLKDLVGDDTLSGLSSLVSFNKLYDASNVKDALQDDPTTNDIIVPLITHTKRLHYNSHSSDTTAGNLHYKNGHITGVAYTDLKYAIRLHSIIEAIQTKYGVTFSDDFFVNTNAPYYNLFMWLHRKKGAVENLTGVNQSIVNQFVNQSDANTLSSISNNTSLNLLGDNTKYFSKILELDVLTTTSFSVSVQNNGIEIYNTGEINSDTTINLTNYDFGYAGTTIYIESASTVVFNSIEWQIGYRPSASQLYFKNYTILSYAFISTFTFDITQQIPDIKVIDFLSGLFKMFNLTAYVDKITNEIVVKDLDDFYNGGSSYDITKYLDVSSSSVNIALPYREVNFEHEDTETFLSAFHRQRYGKTWGKSEYTNGERLDGGIYDIKTPFSQMKYERLVDENGGLNTDVQVGWFVDDNQESYVGKPLLFYPIRQTLATQIAFLNSSTSQDPIVSYNIPSNSVALSSSTSSYNMNFFAEQNEYSPTDSGFTNTLFQA
;
A
#
# COMPACT_ATOMS: atom_id res chain seq x y z
N MET A 1 -42.82 -22.88 -27.41
CA MET A 1 -42.50 -22.54 -26.00
C MET A 1 -41.16 -23.18 -25.66
N GLN A 2 -40.18 -22.43 -25.18
CA GLN A 2 -38.91 -23.02 -24.74
C GLN A 2 -39.17 -23.75 -23.43
N LYS A 3 -38.75 -25.02 -23.36
CA LYS A 3 -38.97 -25.85 -22.17
C LYS A 3 -37.78 -25.70 -21.25
N ILE A 4 -37.99 -25.02 -20.11
CA ILE A 4 -36.99 -24.88 -19.04
C ILE A 4 -37.02 -26.12 -18.17
N GLN A 5 -35.85 -26.65 -17.84
CA GLN A 5 -35.70 -27.76 -16.91
C GLN A 5 -34.67 -27.36 -15.86
N LEU A 6 -35.01 -27.56 -14.59
CA LEU A 6 -34.09 -27.31 -13.45
C LEU A 6 -33.74 -28.65 -12.82
N TYR A 7 -32.47 -28.83 -12.51
CA TYR A 7 -31.95 -29.96 -11.75
C TYR A 7 -31.29 -29.48 -10.49
N ILE A 8 -31.54 -30.13 -9.38
CA ILE A 8 -30.91 -29.89 -8.07
C ILE A 8 -30.21 -31.18 -7.65
N GLU A 9 -28.88 -31.12 -7.40
CA GLU A 9 -28.05 -32.30 -7.09
C GLU A 9 -28.29 -33.44 -8.11
N GLY A 10 -28.43 -33.12 -9.40
CA GLY A 10 -28.72 -34.06 -10.50
C GLY A 10 -30.16 -34.58 -10.57
N GLN A 11 -31.03 -34.16 -9.67
CA GLN A 11 -32.43 -34.58 -9.67
C GLN A 11 -33.31 -33.51 -10.36
N ARG A 12 -34.08 -33.94 -11.35
CA ARG A 12 -35.01 -33.04 -12.06
C ARG A 12 -36.13 -32.56 -11.15
N VAL A 13 -36.38 -31.25 -11.17
CA VAL A 13 -37.40 -30.59 -10.36
C VAL A 13 -38.68 -30.46 -11.19
N ASP A 14 -39.84 -30.70 -10.57
CA ASP A 14 -41.13 -30.40 -11.19
C ASP A 14 -41.39 -28.88 -11.11
N MET A 15 -41.77 -28.27 -12.23
CA MET A 15 -42.13 -26.85 -12.34
C MET A 15 -43.60 -26.68 -12.62
N PHE A 16 -44.18 -25.49 -12.35
CA PHE A 16 -45.51 -25.17 -12.84
C PHE A 16 -45.48 -25.00 -14.37
N GLU A 17 -46.58 -25.35 -15.04
CA GLU A 17 -46.63 -25.29 -16.51
C GLU A 17 -46.55 -23.87 -17.06
N ASP A 18 -46.98 -22.90 -16.28
CA ASP A 18 -47.05 -21.47 -16.59
C ASP A 18 -46.02 -20.63 -15.83
N GLU A 19 -45.11 -21.26 -15.11
CA GLU A 19 -44.05 -20.54 -14.35
C GLU A 19 -43.05 -19.91 -15.32
N SER A 20 -42.86 -18.61 -15.20
CA SER A 20 -41.82 -17.88 -15.91
C SER A 20 -40.58 -17.71 -15.04
N VAL A 21 -39.48 -18.25 -15.50
CA VAL A 21 -38.16 -18.04 -14.85
C VAL A 21 -37.50 -16.84 -15.50
N VAL A 22 -37.34 -15.77 -14.75
CA VAL A 22 -36.62 -14.58 -15.20
C VAL A 22 -35.15 -14.72 -14.79
N ILE A 23 -34.28 -14.84 -15.78
CA ILE A 23 -32.84 -14.82 -15.59
C ILE A 23 -32.37 -13.38 -15.82
N THR A 24 -31.81 -12.76 -14.78
CA THR A 24 -31.25 -11.42 -14.87
C THR A 24 -29.75 -11.53 -14.98
N GLN A 25 -29.20 -11.18 -16.11
CA GLN A 25 -27.76 -10.96 -16.30
C GLN A 25 -27.50 -9.48 -16.11
N THR A 26 -26.71 -9.14 -15.10
CA THR A 26 -26.36 -7.75 -14.82
C THR A 26 -24.86 -7.61 -14.92
N ILE A 27 -24.40 -6.79 -15.83
CA ILE A 27 -23.06 -6.22 -15.77
C ILE A 27 -23.15 -5.09 -14.78
N LYS A 28 -22.61 -5.32 -13.59
CA LYS A 28 -22.67 -4.31 -12.53
C LYS A 28 -21.62 -3.25 -12.72
N ASN A 29 -22.08 -2.04 -12.50
CA ASN A 29 -21.32 -0.83 -12.45
C ASN A 29 -20.17 -0.94 -11.42
N VAL A 30 -19.10 -0.24 -11.68
CA VAL A 30 -17.86 0.05 -10.96
C VAL A 30 -17.92 0.04 -9.44
N GLN A 31 -19.11 0.17 -8.85
CA GLN A 31 -19.26 0.44 -7.43
C GLN A 31 -19.32 -0.79 -6.55
N ASP A 32 -19.54 -1.96 -7.11
CA ASP A 32 -19.65 -3.19 -6.35
C ASP A 32 -18.97 -4.35 -7.10
N ILE A 33 -17.67 -4.23 -7.25
CA ILE A 33 -16.81 -5.25 -7.87
C ILE A 33 -16.94 -6.62 -7.20
N GLY A 34 -17.29 -6.65 -5.93
CA GLY A 34 -17.54 -7.89 -5.19
C GLY A 34 -18.71 -8.70 -5.74
N LYS A 35 -19.59 -8.10 -6.56
CA LYS A 35 -20.77 -8.73 -7.12
C LYS A 35 -20.73 -8.90 -8.64
N ILE A 36 -19.60 -8.69 -9.29
CA ILE A 36 -19.46 -8.66 -10.75
C ILE A 36 -19.87 -9.96 -11.44
N PHE A 37 -19.87 -11.08 -10.74
CA PHE A 37 -19.94 -12.40 -11.35
C PHE A 37 -21.19 -13.20 -11.04
N THR A 38 -22.32 -12.61 -10.71
CA THR A 38 -23.52 -13.38 -10.41
C THR A 38 -24.56 -13.29 -11.53
N ASP A 39 -24.65 -14.34 -12.34
CA ASP A 39 -25.90 -14.68 -12.98
C ASP A 39 -26.85 -15.18 -11.87
N PHE A 40 -27.93 -14.49 -11.61
CA PHE A 40 -28.93 -14.98 -10.67
C PHE A 40 -30.33 -14.84 -11.24
N THR A 41 -31.19 -15.76 -10.87
CA THR A 41 -32.60 -15.64 -11.16
C THR A 41 -33.33 -14.93 -10.05
N ARG A 42 -34.46 -14.36 -10.32
CA ARG A 42 -35.44 -14.02 -9.30
C ARG A 42 -35.87 -15.27 -8.56
N THR A 43 -36.26 -15.10 -7.29
CA THR A 43 -36.94 -16.14 -6.54
C THR A 43 -38.19 -16.55 -7.31
N PHE A 44 -38.39 -17.82 -7.52
CA PHE A 44 -39.57 -18.40 -8.16
C PHE A 44 -40.10 -19.59 -7.37
N ASN A 45 -41.31 -20.03 -7.70
CA ASN A 45 -42.00 -21.03 -6.94
C ASN A 45 -41.98 -22.37 -7.65
N LEU A 46 -41.86 -23.44 -6.90
CA LEU A 46 -41.99 -24.81 -7.38
C LEU A 46 -43.17 -25.49 -6.72
N PRO A 47 -43.98 -26.32 -7.44
CA PRO A 47 -45.07 -27.02 -6.82
C PRO A 47 -44.57 -28.00 -5.75
N ALA A 48 -45.30 -28.15 -4.66
CA ALA A 48 -45.01 -29.15 -3.67
C ALA A 48 -45.46 -30.55 -4.14
N SER A 49 -44.92 -30.96 -5.28
CA SER A 49 -45.15 -32.27 -5.89
C SER A 49 -44.47 -33.38 -5.07
N LYS A 50 -44.81 -34.62 -5.36
CA LYS A 50 -44.17 -35.79 -4.73
C LYS A 50 -42.64 -35.80 -4.97
N THR A 51 -42.20 -35.39 -6.14
CA THR A 51 -40.77 -35.26 -6.53
C THR A 51 -40.09 -34.17 -5.72
N ASN A 52 -40.65 -32.95 -5.73
CA ASN A 52 -40.06 -31.82 -5.01
C ASN A 52 -40.07 -32.00 -3.51
N ASN A 53 -41.12 -32.58 -2.96
CA ASN A 53 -41.13 -32.93 -1.51
C ASN A 53 -39.99 -33.88 -1.14
N LYS A 54 -39.64 -34.81 -2.03
CA LYS A 54 -38.50 -35.72 -1.79
C LYS A 54 -37.16 -34.99 -1.91
N ILE A 55 -36.99 -34.14 -2.92
CA ILE A 55 -35.76 -33.34 -3.15
C ILE A 55 -35.49 -32.44 -1.95
N PHE A 56 -36.52 -31.69 -1.49
CA PHE A 56 -36.42 -30.81 -0.34
C PHE A 56 -36.65 -31.53 0.99
N LYS A 57 -36.62 -32.86 1.00
CA LYS A 57 -36.70 -33.71 2.21
C LYS A 57 -37.85 -33.29 3.12
N HIS A 58 -38.99 -32.93 2.58
CA HIS A 58 -40.16 -32.46 3.35
C HIS A 58 -39.83 -31.35 4.35
N TYR A 59 -39.07 -30.36 3.93
CA TYR A 59 -38.53 -29.24 4.76
C TYR A 59 -39.59 -28.57 5.69
N TYR A 60 -40.83 -28.60 5.32
CA TYR A 60 -41.94 -28.07 6.12
C TYR A 60 -42.27 -28.91 7.37
N ASN A 61 -41.71 -30.09 7.53
CA ASN A 61 -42.00 -30.99 8.62
C ASN A 61 -40.91 -30.95 9.68
N PHE A 62 -41.22 -30.36 10.84
CA PHE A 62 -40.26 -30.15 11.93
C PHE A 62 -39.79 -31.44 12.63
N HIS A 63 -40.47 -32.58 12.39
CA HIS A 63 -40.12 -33.85 13.00
C HIS A 63 -39.08 -34.66 12.25
N ILE A 64 -38.68 -34.20 11.06
CA ILE A 64 -37.67 -34.91 10.26
C ILE A 64 -36.28 -34.53 10.75
N GLN A 65 -35.55 -35.49 11.29
CA GLN A 65 -34.11 -35.41 11.51
C GLN A 65 -33.41 -35.59 10.16
N ASP A 66 -32.31 -34.88 9.89
CA ASP A 66 -31.61 -34.85 8.58
C ASP A 66 -32.45 -34.24 7.41
N GLY A 67 -33.23 -33.22 7.72
CA GLY A 67 -33.96 -32.44 6.73
C GLY A 67 -33.06 -31.74 5.71
N PHE A 68 -33.68 -31.05 4.75
CA PHE A 68 -32.97 -30.21 3.81
C PHE A 68 -32.34 -29.01 4.52
N ASP A 69 -31.03 -28.79 4.39
CA ASP A 69 -30.36 -27.61 4.95
C ASP A 69 -30.54 -26.41 4.03
N ALA A 70 -31.52 -25.54 4.35
CA ALA A 70 -31.81 -24.32 3.59
C ALA A 70 -30.73 -23.22 3.76
N ARG A 71 -29.78 -23.37 4.70
CA ARG A 71 -28.69 -22.43 4.90
C ARG A 71 -27.58 -22.61 3.87
N VAL A 72 -27.53 -23.80 3.25
CA VAL A 72 -26.48 -24.17 2.27
C VAL A 72 -27.05 -24.15 0.87
N ARG A 73 -26.37 -23.47 -0.06
CA ARG A 73 -26.70 -23.52 -1.48
C ARG A 73 -26.34 -24.90 -2.07
N LYS A 74 -27.29 -25.55 -2.73
CA LYS A 74 -27.11 -26.86 -3.34
C LYS A 74 -26.76 -26.75 -4.82
N PRO A 75 -25.86 -27.59 -5.37
CA PRO A 75 -25.55 -27.61 -6.79
C PRO A 75 -26.81 -27.78 -7.63
N ALA A 76 -26.93 -27.01 -8.70
CA ALA A 76 -28.07 -27.05 -9.59
C ALA A 76 -27.66 -26.60 -11.00
N ASN A 77 -28.39 -27.07 -12.00
CA ASN A 77 -28.22 -26.64 -13.40
C ASN A 77 -29.58 -26.40 -14.08
N ILE A 78 -29.57 -25.43 -14.98
CA ILE A 78 -30.71 -25.12 -15.83
C ILE A 78 -30.42 -25.61 -17.26
N GLU A 79 -31.38 -26.29 -17.84
CA GLU A 79 -31.39 -26.67 -19.26
C GLU A 79 -32.52 -25.96 -20.00
N LEU A 80 -32.23 -25.55 -21.24
CA LEU A 80 -33.21 -25.01 -22.16
C LEU A 80 -33.36 -25.98 -23.33
N ASN A 81 -34.58 -26.50 -23.55
CA ASN A 81 -34.86 -27.48 -24.60
C ASN A 81 -33.92 -28.70 -24.57
N THR A 82 -33.59 -29.19 -23.36
CA THR A 82 -32.63 -30.30 -23.09
C THR A 82 -31.17 -29.98 -23.41
N LEU A 83 -30.83 -28.75 -23.70
CA LEU A 83 -29.44 -28.31 -23.83
C LEU A 83 -29.00 -27.61 -22.55
N PRO A 84 -27.78 -27.91 -22.04
CA PRO A 84 -27.24 -27.18 -20.90
C PRO A 84 -27.23 -25.67 -21.17
N PHE A 85 -27.78 -24.91 -20.24
CA PHE A 85 -27.81 -23.45 -20.33
C PHE A 85 -26.89 -22.79 -19.36
N THR A 86 -27.01 -23.14 -18.07
CA THR A 86 -26.13 -22.61 -17.03
C THR A 86 -26.07 -23.54 -15.83
N ASP A 87 -24.87 -23.67 -15.25
CA ASP A 87 -24.65 -24.33 -13.99
C ASP A 87 -24.71 -23.30 -12.85
N GLY A 88 -25.05 -23.75 -11.65
CA GLY A 88 -25.19 -22.86 -10.53
C GLY A 88 -25.52 -23.56 -9.23
N ARG A 89 -26.12 -22.82 -8.32
CA ARG A 89 -26.56 -23.31 -7.03
C ARG A 89 -27.93 -22.77 -6.70
N VAL A 90 -28.74 -23.58 -6.03
CA VAL A 90 -30.08 -23.21 -5.55
C VAL A 90 -30.05 -23.04 -4.03
N LYS A 91 -30.70 -21.98 -3.56
CA LYS A 91 -31.03 -21.75 -2.16
C LYS A 91 -32.54 -21.89 -1.97
N LEU A 92 -32.95 -22.67 -0.97
CA LEU A 92 -34.34 -22.71 -0.55
C LEU A 92 -34.61 -21.50 0.35
N GLU A 93 -35.55 -20.64 -0.06
CA GLU A 93 -35.94 -19.45 0.73
C GLU A 93 -37.09 -19.73 1.67
N GLY A 94 -37.94 -20.69 1.34
CA GLY A 94 -39.08 -21.06 2.19
C GLY A 94 -40.04 -22.03 1.55
N VAL A 95 -41.09 -22.38 2.30
CA VAL A 95 -42.22 -23.22 1.89
C VAL A 95 -43.51 -22.56 2.28
N ASP A 96 -44.43 -22.39 1.35
CA ASP A 96 -45.77 -21.91 1.61
C ASP A 96 -46.69 -23.11 1.91
N LEU A 97 -47.48 -23.04 2.96
CA LEU A 97 -48.46 -24.03 3.33
C LEU A 97 -49.87 -23.49 3.02
N LYS A 98 -50.70 -24.34 2.47
CA LYS A 98 -52.13 -24.08 2.30
C LYS A 98 -52.91 -25.22 2.95
N ASP A 99 -53.85 -24.91 3.79
CA ASP A 99 -54.64 -25.90 4.57
C ASP A 99 -53.75 -26.92 5.28
N ASN A 100 -52.67 -26.46 5.95
CA ASN A 100 -51.64 -27.24 6.64
C ASN A 100 -50.91 -28.28 5.75
N LYS A 101 -50.99 -28.15 4.42
CA LYS A 101 -50.26 -28.97 3.45
C LYS A 101 -49.25 -28.12 2.67
N PRO A 102 -48.08 -28.66 2.33
CA PRO A 102 -47.14 -27.94 1.50
C PRO A 102 -47.78 -27.60 0.17
N HIS A 103 -47.67 -26.36 -0.24
CA HIS A 103 -48.22 -25.85 -1.50
C HIS A 103 -47.15 -25.50 -2.50
N THR A 104 -46.16 -24.66 -2.10
CA THR A 104 -45.06 -24.24 -2.95
C THR A 104 -43.75 -24.17 -2.20
N TYR A 105 -42.66 -24.48 -2.89
CA TYR A 105 -41.27 -24.20 -2.44
C TYR A 105 -40.79 -22.96 -3.15
N LYS A 106 -40.30 -22.00 -2.35
CA LYS A 106 -39.73 -20.77 -2.85
C LYS A 106 -38.23 -20.89 -2.92
N ILE A 107 -37.67 -20.77 -4.13
CA ILE A 107 -36.21 -20.96 -4.36
C ILE A 107 -35.61 -19.77 -5.09
N THR A 108 -34.31 -19.58 -4.92
CA THR A 108 -33.48 -18.67 -5.72
C THR A 108 -32.33 -19.44 -6.34
N PHE A 109 -32.19 -19.35 -7.64
CA PHE A 109 -31.05 -19.91 -8.38
C PHE A 109 -29.96 -18.86 -8.48
N PHE A 110 -28.74 -19.26 -8.20
CA PHE A 110 -27.52 -18.45 -8.35
C PHE A 110 -26.62 -19.14 -9.40
N GLY A 111 -26.22 -18.43 -10.41
CA GLY A 111 -25.28 -18.92 -11.41
C GLY A 111 -23.95 -19.38 -10.81
N SER A 112 -23.19 -20.19 -11.54
CA SER A 112 -21.99 -20.91 -11.05
C SER A 112 -20.76 -20.03 -10.87
N THR A 113 -20.85 -18.73 -11.09
CA THR A 113 -19.71 -17.84 -10.94
C THR A 113 -19.35 -17.64 -9.48
N VAL A 114 -18.17 -18.09 -9.10
CA VAL A 114 -17.50 -17.68 -7.86
C VAL A 114 -17.26 -16.19 -7.95
N THR A 115 -17.79 -15.40 -7.02
CA THR A 115 -17.52 -13.96 -7.06
C THR A 115 -16.05 -13.72 -6.78
N LEU A 116 -15.47 -12.69 -7.40
CA LEU A 116 -14.07 -12.31 -7.09
C LEU A 116 -13.86 -12.10 -5.58
N LYS A 117 -14.87 -11.57 -4.90
CA LYS A 117 -14.87 -11.43 -3.45
C LYS A 117 -14.80 -12.77 -2.70
N ASP A 118 -15.50 -13.78 -3.18
CA ASP A 118 -15.45 -15.12 -2.55
C ASP A 118 -14.07 -15.77 -2.76
N LEU A 119 -13.38 -15.43 -3.85
CA LEU A 119 -12.06 -15.94 -4.19
C LEU A 119 -10.96 -15.26 -3.38
N VAL A 120 -10.97 -13.93 -3.30
CA VAL A 120 -9.91 -13.17 -2.61
C VAL A 120 -10.18 -12.99 -1.12
N GLY A 121 -11.44 -13.14 -0.66
CA GLY A 121 -11.83 -12.98 0.73
C GLY A 121 -11.44 -11.63 1.33
N ASP A 122 -10.88 -11.68 2.53
CA ASP A 122 -10.36 -10.53 3.27
C ASP A 122 -8.83 -10.38 3.14
N ASP A 123 -8.21 -11.06 2.18
CA ASP A 123 -6.77 -10.99 1.97
C ASP A 123 -6.32 -9.56 1.65
N THR A 124 -5.15 -9.19 2.18
CA THR A 124 -4.49 -7.90 1.90
C THR A 124 -3.38 -8.05 0.88
N LEU A 125 -2.93 -6.93 0.29
CA LEU A 125 -1.82 -6.93 -0.66
C LEU A 125 -0.53 -7.51 -0.06
N SER A 126 -0.32 -7.37 1.26
CA SER A 126 0.82 -7.97 1.96
C SER A 126 0.84 -9.51 1.92
N GLY A 127 -0.30 -10.14 1.66
CA GLY A 127 -0.40 -11.57 1.49
C GLY A 127 -0.02 -12.10 0.09
N LEU A 128 0.37 -11.24 -0.84
CA LEU A 128 0.80 -11.61 -2.20
C LEU A 128 2.28 -12.05 -2.20
N SER A 129 2.52 -13.33 -1.90
CA SER A 129 3.88 -13.87 -1.69
C SER A 129 4.81 -13.74 -2.90
N SER A 130 4.30 -13.68 -4.12
CA SER A 130 5.11 -13.46 -5.34
C SER A 130 5.81 -12.10 -5.37
N LEU A 131 5.31 -11.11 -4.62
CA LEU A 131 5.95 -9.79 -4.50
C LEU A 131 7.32 -9.84 -3.81
N VAL A 132 7.65 -10.92 -3.11
CA VAL A 132 8.98 -11.14 -2.51
C VAL A 132 10.10 -11.13 -3.57
N SER A 133 9.80 -11.47 -4.83
CA SER A 133 10.77 -11.40 -5.94
C SER A 133 11.26 -9.98 -6.23
N PHE A 134 10.54 -8.95 -5.79
CA PHE A 134 10.88 -7.55 -5.93
C PHE A 134 11.63 -6.96 -4.73
N ASN A 135 11.93 -7.77 -3.71
CA ASN A 135 12.67 -7.32 -2.54
C ASN A 135 14.03 -6.72 -2.93
N LYS A 136 14.40 -5.63 -2.29
CA LYS A 136 15.65 -4.89 -2.54
C LYS A 136 16.45 -4.73 -1.24
N LEU A 137 17.76 -4.72 -1.35
CA LEU A 137 18.60 -4.28 -0.23
C LEU A 137 18.39 -2.78 -0.01
N TYR A 138 18.16 -2.39 1.25
CA TYR A 138 17.94 -0.99 1.61
C TYR A 138 19.21 -0.37 2.17
N ASP A 139 19.95 0.27 1.30
CA ASP A 139 21.18 1.02 1.58
C ASP A 139 21.33 2.20 0.63
N ALA A 140 22.34 3.04 0.86
CA ALA A 140 22.53 4.25 0.09
C ALA A 140 22.77 3.98 -1.41
N SER A 141 23.46 2.90 -1.77
CA SER A 141 23.74 2.57 -3.18
C SER A 141 22.47 2.13 -3.90
N ASN A 142 21.76 1.14 -3.33
CA ASN A 142 20.57 0.59 -3.97
C ASN A 142 19.43 1.61 -4.06
N VAL A 143 19.25 2.46 -3.02
CA VAL A 143 18.24 3.53 -3.04
C VAL A 143 18.62 4.62 -4.06
N LYS A 144 19.91 4.98 -4.16
CA LYS A 144 20.38 5.93 -5.16
C LYS A 144 20.19 5.41 -6.58
N ASP A 145 20.51 4.13 -6.82
CA ASP A 145 20.33 3.50 -8.12
C ASP A 145 18.85 3.49 -8.51
N ALA A 146 17.96 3.07 -7.60
CA ALA A 146 16.52 3.06 -7.84
C ALA A 146 15.91 4.47 -7.99
N LEU A 147 16.52 5.51 -7.40
CA LEU A 147 16.12 6.89 -7.64
C LEU A 147 16.45 7.33 -9.07
N GLN A 148 17.48 6.72 -9.68
CA GLN A 148 17.95 7.00 -11.05
C GLN A 148 17.41 6.02 -12.09
N ASP A 149 16.80 4.92 -11.68
CA ASP A 149 16.25 3.91 -12.57
C ASP A 149 15.17 4.47 -13.50
N ASP A 150 15.12 3.96 -14.72
CA ASP A 150 14.11 4.34 -15.70
C ASP A 150 12.76 3.67 -15.34
N PRO A 151 11.71 4.45 -15.01
CA PRO A 151 10.42 3.90 -14.67
C PRO A 151 9.69 3.24 -15.84
N THR A 152 10.18 3.34 -17.07
CA THR A 152 9.60 2.63 -18.21
C THR A 152 10.03 1.17 -18.27
N THR A 153 11.19 0.84 -17.68
CA THR A 153 11.79 -0.51 -17.73
C THR A 153 11.90 -1.18 -16.37
N ASN A 154 11.75 -0.44 -15.27
CA ASN A 154 11.87 -0.96 -13.91
C ASN A 154 10.54 -0.93 -13.18
N ASP A 155 10.21 -2.04 -12.50
CA ASP A 155 8.98 -2.17 -11.72
C ASP A 155 9.14 -1.67 -10.27
N ILE A 156 10.39 -1.52 -9.82
CA ILE A 156 10.74 -0.94 -8.52
C ILE A 156 11.62 0.27 -8.75
N ILE A 157 11.18 1.41 -8.22
CA ILE A 157 11.89 2.69 -8.30
C ILE A 157 11.82 3.41 -6.94
N VAL A 158 12.54 4.51 -6.83
CA VAL A 158 12.42 5.44 -5.69
C VAL A 158 12.02 6.82 -6.21
N PRO A 159 10.88 7.38 -5.79
CA PRO A 159 10.51 8.76 -6.08
C PRO A 159 11.04 9.72 -5.02
N LEU A 160 11.14 11.01 -5.34
CA LEU A 160 11.40 12.08 -4.38
C LEU A 160 10.15 12.38 -3.51
N ILE A 161 9.77 11.41 -2.68
CA ILE A 161 8.70 11.53 -1.67
C ILE A 161 9.27 11.20 -0.30
N THR A 162 9.05 12.06 0.70
CA THR A 162 9.55 11.88 2.06
C THR A 162 8.43 11.92 3.10
N HIS A 163 8.66 11.23 4.23
CA HIS A 163 7.91 11.39 5.49
C HIS A 163 8.68 12.20 6.54
N THR A 164 9.99 12.37 6.35
CA THR A 164 10.92 12.77 7.41
C THR A 164 11.17 14.25 7.44
N LYS A 165 11.38 14.85 6.27
CA LYS A 165 11.71 16.27 6.15
C LYS A 165 11.18 16.87 4.86
N ARG A 166 10.94 18.16 4.89
CA ARG A 166 10.66 18.95 3.69
C ARG A 166 11.94 19.09 2.87
N LEU A 167 11.85 18.78 1.59
CA LEU A 167 12.91 19.05 0.62
C LEU A 167 12.72 20.45 0.04
N HIS A 168 13.81 21.17 -0.15
CA HIS A 168 13.83 22.49 -0.76
C HIS A 168 15.05 22.65 -1.67
N TYR A 169 15.13 23.71 -2.41
CA TYR A 169 16.25 23.98 -3.31
C TYR A 169 16.76 25.41 -3.11
N ASN A 170 18.00 25.58 -2.68
CA ASN A 170 18.60 26.87 -2.47
C ASN A 170 20.08 26.86 -2.91
N SER A 171 20.39 27.56 -3.99
CA SER A 171 21.75 27.64 -4.55
C SER A 171 22.65 28.64 -3.80
N HIS A 172 22.15 29.33 -2.77
CA HIS A 172 22.97 30.26 -2.00
C HIS A 172 24.14 29.53 -1.31
N SER A 173 25.32 30.12 -1.42
CA SER A 173 26.58 29.46 -1.01
C SER A 173 26.70 29.19 0.49
N SER A 174 25.92 29.83 1.33
CA SER A 174 25.92 29.66 2.78
C SER A 174 24.80 28.77 3.30
N ASP A 175 23.91 28.28 2.44
CA ASP A 175 22.81 27.43 2.88
C ASP A 175 23.30 25.99 3.10
N THR A 176 23.31 25.56 4.35
CA THR A 176 23.65 24.22 4.80
C THR A 176 22.47 23.53 5.48
N THR A 177 21.25 24.03 5.24
CA THR A 177 20.02 23.48 5.86
C THR A 177 19.75 22.06 5.38
N ALA A 178 19.40 21.19 6.31
CA ALA A 178 19.05 19.82 5.99
C ALA A 178 17.86 19.75 5.04
N GLY A 179 17.95 18.91 3.99
CA GLY A 179 16.92 18.82 2.97
C GLY A 179 17.13 19.74 1.77
N ASN A 180 18.15 20.61 1.79
CA ASN A 180 18.50 21.39 0.60
C ASN A 180 19.08 20.48 -0.50
N LEU A 181 18.33 20.39 -1.60
CA LEU A 181 18.70 19.53 -2.74
C LEU A 181 19.78 20.13 -3.65
N HIS A 182 20.17 21.38 -3.46
CA HIS A 182 21.23 21.96 -4.26
C HIS A 182 22.57 21.25 -4.03
N TYR A 183 23.14 20.67 -5.09
CA TYR A 183 24.46 20.05 -5.01
C TYR A 183 25.55 21.10 -4.99
N LYS A 184 26.40 21.05 -3.99
CA LYS A 184 27.61 21.88 -3.89
C LYS A 184 28.75 21.07 -3.28
N ASN A 185 29.84 20.96 -4.02
CA ASN A 185 31.02 20.25 -3.55
C ASN A 185 31.53 20.81 -2.21
N GLY A 186 31.80 19.92 -1.25
CA GLY A 186 32.24 20.28 0.09
C GLY A 186 31.13 20.62 1.10
N HIS A 187 29.86 20.55 0.69
CA HIS A 187 28.70 20.65 1.58
C HIS A 187 28.13 19.26 1.88
N ILE A 188 27.43 19.13 3.00
CA ILE A 188 26.74 17.89 3.43
C ILE A 188 25.25 18.23 3.57
N THR A 189 24.60 18.48 2.45
CA THR A 189 23.17 18.74 2.33
C THR A 189 22.56 17.78 1.32
N GLY A 190 21.26 17.69 1.25
CA GLY A 190 20.59 16.84 0.26
C GLY A 190 19.57 15.90 0.88
N VAL A 191 19.12 14.95 0.06
CA VAL A 191 18.24 13.86 0.48
C VAL A 191 19.07 12.65 0.88
N ALA A 192 18.83 12.09 2.06
CA ALA A 192 19.45 10.85 2.49
C ALA A 192 18.61 9.64 2.01
N TYR A 193 19.26 8.50 1.82
CA TYR A 193 18.53 7.28 1.46
C TYR A 193 17.48 6.91 2.50
N THR A 194 17.72 7.20 3.79
CA THR A 194 16.78 6.96 4.89
C THR A 194 15.52 7.84 4.85
N ASP A 195 15.54 8.91 4.06
CA ASP A 195 14.38 9.77 3.84
C ASP A 195 13.42 9.22 2.77
N LEU A 196 13.90 8.28 1.94
CA LEU A 196 13.23 7.80 0.74
C LEU A 196 12.71 6.37 0.90
N LYS A 197 11.64 6.04 0.17
CA LYS A 197 11.05 4.70 0.15
C LYS A 197 10.88 4.23 -1.30
N TYR A 198 10.95 2.92 -1.49
CA TYR A 198 10.66 2.32 -2.79
C TYR A 198 9.18 2.50 -3.18
N ALA A 199 8.93 2.37 -4.45
CA ALA A 199 7.59 2.28 -5.04
C ALA A 199 7.56 1.12 -6.03
N ILE A 200 6.39 0.48 -6.16
CA ILE A 200 6.16 -0.64 -7.06
C ILE A 200 5.14 -0.29 -8.13
N ARG A 201 5.37 -0.75 -9.38
CA ARG A 201 4.42 -0.62 -10.48
C ARG A 201 3.12 -1.35 -10.16
N LEU A 202 1.97 -0.74 -10.45
CA LEU A 202 0.66 -1.38 -10.20
C LEU A 202 0.48 -2.67 -11.00
N HIS A 203 1.03 -2.75 -12.20
CA HIS A 203 0.94 -3.95 -13.03
C HIS A 203 1.53 -5.18 -12.34
N SER A 204 2.68 -5.04 -11.65
CA SER A 204 3.29 -6.13 -10.89
C SER A 204 2.40 -6.61 -9.72
N ILE A 205 1.59 -5.72 -9.14
CA ILE A 205 0.60 -6.10 -8.13
C ILE A 205 -0.54 -6.90 -8.77
N ILE A 206 -1.02 -6.50 -9.95
CA ILE A 206 -2.04 -7.24 -10.70
C ILE A 206 -1.55 -8.63 -11.08
N GLU A 207 -0.30 -8.76 -11.57
CA GLU A 207 0.30 -10.07 -11.86
C GLU A 207 0.42 -10.95 -10.61
N ALA A 208 0.77 -10.36 -9.47
CA ALA A 208 0.82 -11.08 -8.20
C ALA A 208 -0.57 -11.57 -7.75
N ILE A 209 -1.63 -10.79 -8.00
CA ILE A 209 -3.02 -11.20 -7.76
C ILE A 209 -3.38 -12.39 -8.67
N GLN A 210 -3.10 -12.29 -9.97
CA GLN A 210 -3.35 -13.38 -10.90
C GLN A 210 -2.64 -14.68 -10.46
N THR A 211 -1.38 -14.55 -10.09
CA THR A 211 -0.55 -15.68 -9.64
C THR A 211 -1.11 -16.33 -8.38
N LYS A 212 -1.49 -15.53 -7.37
CA LYS A 212 -1.98 -16.05 -6.08
C LYS A 212 -3.31 -16.78 -6.22
N TYR A 213 -4.25 -16.22 -6.98
CA TYR A 213 -5.62 -16.74 -7.05
C TYR A 213 -5.88 -17.61 -8.27
N GLY A 214 -4.90 -17.79 -9.16
CA GLY A 214 -5.07 -18.59 -10.38
C GLY A 214 -6.13 -18.04 -11.31
N VAL A 215 -6.24 -16.71 -11.39
CA VAL A 215 -7.13 -15.99 -12.31
C VAL A 215 -6.33 -15.32 -13.40
N THR A 216 -6.96 -15.10 -14.55
CA THR A 216 -6.35 -14.35 -15.66
C THR A 216 -7.26 -13.18 -15.99
N PHE A 217 -6.72 -11.97 -15.98
CA PHE A 217 -7.40 -10.80 -16.55
C PHE A 217 -7.10 -10.71 -18.04
N SER A 218 -8.09 -10.28 -18.84
CA SER A 218 -7.87 -10.06 -20.26
C SER A 218 -6.91 -8.88 -20.52
N ASP A 219 -6.29 -8.89 -21.70
CA ASP A 219 -5.39 -7.83 -22.16
C ASP A 219 -6.12 -6.57 -22.65
N ASP A 220 -7.42 -6.43 -22.38
CA ASP A 220 -8.17 -5.25 -22.82
C ASP A 220 -7.80 -3.99 -22.02
N PHE A 221 -7.51 -4.13 -20.72
CA PHE A 221 -7.17 -2.98 -19.88
C PHE A 221 -5.84 -3.14 -19.13
N PHE A 222 -5.62 -4.29 -18.45
CA PHE A 222 -4.42 -4.53 -17.64
C PHE A 222 -3.22 -4.95 -18.51
N VAL A 223 -2.81 -4.08 -19.41
CA VAL A 223 -1.77 -4.35 -20.40
C VAL A 223 -0.74 -3.20 -20.43
N ASN A 224 0.49 -3.51 -20.82
CA ASN A 224 1.59 -2.55 -20.86
C ASN A 224 1.43 -1.43 -21.91
N THR A 225 0.58 -1.62 -22.90
CA THR A 225 0.26 -0.59 -23.90
C THR A 225 -0.73 0.45 -23.42
N ASN A 226 -1.43 0.19 -22.31
CA ASN A 226 -2.32 1.15 -21.66
C ASN A 226 -1.53 2.08 -20.74
N ALA A 227 -0.93 3.12 -21.30
CA ALA A 227 -0.05 4.03 -20.60
C ALA A 227 -0.65 4.70 -19.35
N PRO A 228 -1.93 5.15 -19.33
CA PRO A 228 -2.54 5.72 -18.12
C PRO A 228 -2.56 4.78 -16.93
N TYR A 229 -2.68 3.49 -17.16
CA TYR A 229 -2.64 2.46 -16.12
C TYR A 229 -1.20 1.98 -15.88
N TYR A 230 -0.47 1.60 -16.93
CA TYR A 230 0.81 0.90 -16.82
C TYR A 230 1.91 1.74 -16.16
N ASN A 231 1.84 3.06 -16.34
CA ASN A 231 2.82 3.99 -15.76
C ASN A 231 2.52 4.38 -14.31
N LEU A 232 1.48 3.81 -13.68
CA LEU A 232 1.19 4.06 -12.28
C LEU A 232 2.04 3.21 -11.34
N PHE A 233 2.51 3.85 -10.30
CA PHE A 233 3.24 3.24 -9.20
C PHE A 233 2.52 3.48 -7.87
N MET A 234 2.72 2.55 -6.93
CA MET A 234 2.29 2.65 -5.55
C MET A 234 3.50 2.89 -4.66
N TRP A 235 3.48 3.95 -3.86
CA TRP A 235 4.51 4.23 -2.88
C TRP A 235 4.40 3.27 -1.69
N LEU A 236 5.53 2.70 -1.25
CA LEU A 236 5.57 1.67 -0.22
C LEU A 236 5.78 2.32 1.16
N HIS A 237 4.69 2.71 1.80
CA HIS A 237 4.68 3.51 3.03
C HIS A 237 3.79 2.94 4.14
N ARG A 238 3.83 1.62 4.36
CA ARG A 238 3.01 0.98 5.40
C ARG A 238 3.17 1.60 6.78
N LYS A 239 4.36 2.15 7.09
CA LYS A 239 4.64 2.89 8.32
C LYS A 239 5.01 4.32 8.02
N LYS A 240 4.67 5.22 8.96
CA LYS A 240 5.07 6.62 8.92
C LYS A 240 6.56 6.78 9.25
N GLY A 241 7.12 7.94 8.92
CA GLY A 241 8.52 8.25 9.22
C GLY A 241 9.53 7.58 8.29
N ALA A 242 10.75 7.41 8.75
CA ALA A 242 11.81 6.71 8.05
C ALA A 242 11.44 5.23 7.81
N VAL A 243 12.17 4.59 6.89
CA VAL A 243 12.02 3.15 6.69
C VAL A 243 12.56 2.41 7.91
N GLU A 244 11.77 1.53 8.47
CA GLU A 244 12.13 0.68 9.59
C GLU A 244 12.16 -0.78 9.15
N ASN A 245 13.16 -1.51 9.61
CA ASN A 245 13.13 -2.96 9.58
C ASN A 245 12.21 -3.45 10.71
N LEU A 246 11.14 -4.16 10.36
CA LEU A 246 10.15 -4.63 11.34
C LEU A 246 10.73 -5.63 12.35
N THR A 247 11.85 -6.26 12.02
CA THR A 247 12.53 -7.24 12.88
C THR A 247 13.73 -6.66 13.65
N GLY A 248 14.12 -5.40 13.34
CA GLY A 248 15.34 -4.81 13.85
C GLY A 248 16.61 -5.41 13.22
N VAL A 249 17.71 -4.69 13.35
CA VAL A 249 19.05 -5.17 13.00
C VAL A 249 19.90 -5.16 14.27
N ASN A 250 20.60 -6.27 14.52
CA ASN A 250 21.45 -6.44 15.67
C ASN A 250 22.92 -6.49 15.22
N GLN A 251 23.75 -5.58 15.71
CA GLN A 251 25.15 -5.50 15.34
C GLN A 251 26.06 -5.37 16.57
N SER A 252 27.08 -6.25 16.64
CA SER A 252 28.11 -6.15 17.69
C SER A 252 29.08 -5.00 17.40
N ILE A 253 29.34 -4.17 18.41
CA ILE A 253 30.25 -3.03 18.33
C ILE A 253 31.59 -3.26 19.03
N VAL A 254 31.79 -4.41 19.66
CA VAL A 254 33.03 -4.67 20.47
C VAL A 254 34.29 -4.52 19.62
N ASN A 255 34.27 -4.93 18.36
CA ASN A 255 35.43 -4.82 17.48
C ASN A 255 35.74 -3.38 17.01
N GLN A 256 34.85 -2.44 17.29
CA GLN A 256 34.98 -1.03 16.89
C GLN A 256 35.70 -0.19 17.93
N PHE A 257 35.86 -0.69 19.18
CA PHE A 257 36.51 0.07 20.24
C PHE A 257 37.99 0.27 19.96
N VAL A 258 38.44 1.52 20.05
CA VAL A 258 39.82 1.92 19.98
C VAL A 258 40.42 1.88 21.39
N ASN A 259 41.53 1.14 21.54
CA ASN A 259 42.25 1.11 22.81
C ASN A 259 42.87 2.48 23.12
N GLN A 260 42.46 3.08 24.21
CA GLN A 260 43.15 4.22 24.77
C GLN A 260 43.98 3.75 25.95
N SER A 261 45.26 4.15 26.00
CA SER A 261 46.15 3.80 27.06
C SER A 261 46.30 4.98 28.03
N ASP A 262 45.78 4.85 29.25
CA ASP A 262 46.10 5.75 30.35
C ASP A 262 47.37 5.32 31.06
N ALA A 263 48.03 6.27 31.77
CA ALA A 263 49.28 6.05 32.46
C ALA A 263 49.28 4.91 33.51
N ASN A 264 48.10 4.46 33.92
CA ASN A 264 47.87 3.35 34.85
C ASN A 264 47.28 2.11 34.20
N THR A 265 47.30 2.00 32.89
CA THR A 265 46.74 0.85 32.19
C THR A 265 47.65 -0.36 32.32
N LEU A 266 47.03 -1.51 32.48
CA LEU A 266 47.65 -2.78 32.12
C LEU A 266 47.97 -2.73 30.63
N SER A 267 49.16 -2.22 30.27
CA SER A 267 49.63 -2.11 28.88
C SER A 267 49.66 -3.44 28.14
N SER A 268 49.47 -4.54 28.86
CA SER A 268 49.38 -5.91 28.33
C SER A 268 47.96 -6.40 28.06
N ILE A 269 46.91 -5.63 28.36
CA ILE A 269 45.53 -6.00 28.04
C ILE A 269 45.21 -5.55 26.60
N SER A 270 45.94 -6.07 25.67
CA SER A 270 45.54 -6.08 24.30
C SER A 270 44.61 -7.28 24.11
N ASN A 271 43.37 -7.01 23.68
CA ASN A 271 42.45 -8.03 23.23
C ASN A 271 42.14 -9.15 24.24
N ASN A 272 41.09 -8.96 25.04
CA ASN A 272 40.30 -9.98 25.76
C ASN A 272 41.05 -11.05 26.59
N THR A 273 42.23 -11.46 26.22
CA THR A 273 42.91 -12.61 26.81
C THR A 273 43.53 -12.35 28.16
N SER A 274 43.98 -11.13 28.42
CA SER A 274 44.66 -10.83 29.70
C SER A 274 43.69 -10.52 30.84
N LEU A 275 42.50 -10.06 30.60
CA LEU A 275 41.45 -9.96 31.63
C LEU A 275 40.88 -11.34 32.01
N ASN A 276 40.88 -12.27 31.07
CA ASN A 276 40.50 -13.65 31.30
C ASN A 276 41.44 -14.38 32.29
N LEU A 277 42.72 -14.03 32.29
CA LEU A 277 43.68 -14.60 33.19
C LEU A 277 43.48 -14.19 34.66
N LEU A 278 42.67 -13.18 34.89
CA LEU A 278 42.43 -12.66 36.22
C LEU A 278 41.20 -13.27 36.91
N GLY A 279 40.38 -13.98 36.20
CA GLY A 279 39.31 -14.94 36.60
C GLY A 279 38.38 -14.57 37.76
N ASP A 280 38.55 -13.41 38.36
CA ASP A 280 37.82 -13.00 39.56
C ASP A 280 37.01 -11.75 39.31
N ASN A 281 35.73 -11.95 39.01
CA ASN A 281 34.77 -10.88 38.72
C ASN A 281 34.60 -9.91 39.90
N THR A 282 34.91 -10.32 41.12
CA THR A 282 34.80 -9.48 42.32
C THR A 282 35.83 -8.34 42.36
N LYS A 283 36.84 -8.41 41.50
CA LYS A 283 37.89 -7.40 41.40
C LYS A 283 37.57 -6.26 40.45
N TYR A 284 36.47 -6.36 39.69
CA TYR A 284 35.98 -5.25 38.87
C TYR A 284 35.17 -4.30 39.73
N PHE A 285 35.61 -3.05 39.86
CA PHE A 285 34.91 -2.05 40.64
C PHE A 285 34.22 -0.98 39.81
N SER A 286 34.41 -0.98 38.50
CA SER A 286 33.71 -0.09 37.55
C SER A 286 33.54 -0.79 36.23
N LYS A 287 32.32 -0.77 35.71
CA LYS A 287 31.92 -1.22 34.36
C LYS A 287 30.86 -0.27 33.86
N ILE A 288 31.26 0.71 33.09
CA ILE A 288 30.38 1.80 32.66
C ILE A 288 30.43 1.90 31.13
N LEU A 289 29.27 1.89 30.51
CA LEU A 289 29.09 2.18 29.08
C LEU A 289 28.37 3.52 28.96
N GLU A 290 29.00 4.46 28.28
CA GLU A 290 28.42 5.79 28.00
C GLU A 290 28.15 5.92 26.51
N LEU A 291 26.94 6.38 26.19
CA LEU A 291 26.44 6.58 24.84
C LEU A 291 26.10 8.06 24.65
N ASP A 292 26.83 8.74 23.78
CA ASP A 292 26.56 10.12 23.36
C ASP A 292 25.91 10.06 21.98
N VAL A 293 24.58 10.29 21.91
CA VAL A 293 23.71 10.02 20.76
C VAL A 293 23.42 11.30 19.99
N LEU A 294 23.68 11.29 18.70
CA LEU A 294 23.39 12.43 17.81
C LEU A 294 21.97 12.41 17.22
N THR A 295 21.37 11.22 17.11
CA THR A 295 20.04 11.04 16.51
C THR A 295 18.98 10.79 17.57
N THR A 296 17.71 11.12 17.25
CA THR A 296 16.56 10.85 18.14
C THR A 296 15.86 9.52 17.81
N THR A 297 16.51 8.66 17.03
CA THR A 297 15.97 7.36 16.61
C THR A 297 16.01 6.38 17.78
N SER A 298 14.94 5.60 17.97
CA SER A 298 14.89 4.54 18.99
C SER A 298 15.87 3.40 18.67
N PHE A 299 16.58 2.95 19.69
CA PHE A 299 17.46 1.80 19.64
C PHE A 299 17.50 1.11 21.01
N SER A 300 18.00 -0.11 21.06
CA SER A 300 18.32 -0.80 22.31
C SER A 300 19.77 -1.22 22.35
N VAL A 301 20.31 -1.36 23.57
CA VAL A 301 21.65 -1.90 23.77
C VAL A 301 21.57 -3.13 24.66
N SER A 302 22.08 -4.25 24.14
CA SER A 302 22.20 -5.51 24.85
C SER A 302 23.68 -5.77 25.16
N VAL A 303 23.98 -6.05 26.42
CA VAL A 303 25.29 -6.47 26.86
C VAL A 303 25.23 -7.94 27.21
N GLN A 304 26.06 -8.74 26.54
CA GLN A 304 26.12 -10.19 26.69
C GLN A 304 27.50 -10.61 27.19
N ASN A 305 27.55 -11.68 27.96
CA ASN A 305 28.81 -12.33 28.35
C ASN A 305 28.74 -13.82 28.02
N ASN A 306 29.65 -14.30 27.17
CA ASN A 306 29.67 -15.68 26.68
C ASN A 306 28.31 -16.11 26.06
N GLY A 307 27.64 -15.19 25.35
CA GLY A 307 26.35 -15.45 24.67
C GLY A 307 25.12 -15.38 25.59
N ILE A 308 25.31 -15.04 26.88
CA ILE A 308 24.20 -14.85 27.82
C ILE A 308 23.96 -13.34 27.99
N GLU A 309 22.74 -12.87 27.77
CA GLU A 309 22.35 -11.50 28.00
C GLU A 309 22.45 -11.18 29.50
N ILE A 310 23.26 -10.16 29.83
CA ILE A 310 23.48 -9.67 31.20
C ILE A 310 22.60 -8.44 31.45
N TYR A 311 22.43 -7.61 30.42
CA TYR A 311 21.71 -6.36 30.53
C TYR A 311 21.13 -5.96 29.18
N ASN A 312 19.95 -5.37 29.22
CA ASN A 312 19.29 -4.78 28.06
C ASN A 312 18.65 -3.46 28.47
N THR A 313 18.87 -2.40 27.70
CA THR A 313 18.29 -1.08 27.98
C THR A 313 16.79 -1.02 27.76
N GLY A 314 16.20 -1.93 26.96
CA GLY A 314 14.98 -1.65 26.26
C GLY A 314 15.17 -0.51 25.25
N GLU A 315 14.08 0.04 24.72
CA GLU A 315 14.15 1.16 23.75
C GLU A 315 14.57 2.46 24.43
N ILE A 316 15.61 3.10 23.90
CA ILE A 316 16.13 4.42 24.29
C ILE A 316 16.36 5.25 23.02
N ASN A 317 16.42 6.59 23.16
CA ASN A 317 16.59 7.54 22.04
C ASN A 317 17.41 8.79 22.40
N SER A 318 18.19 8.72 23.45
CA SER A 318 19.00 9.84 23.97
C SER A 318 20.26 9.33 24.62
N ASP A 319 21.14 10.25 25.01
CA ASP A 319 22.32 9.98 25.77
C ASP A 319 22.03 9.11 26.99
N THR A 320 22.82 8.08 27.16
CA THR A 320 22.54 7.08 28.19
C THR A 320 23.85 6.57 28.79
N THR A 321 23.88 6.52 30.13
CA THR A 321 24.96 5.89 30.87
C THR A 321 24.49 4.58 31.50
N ILE A 322 25.11 3.47 31.12
CA ILE A 322 24.79 2.13 31.60
C ILE A 322 25.83 1.72 32.61
N ASN A 323 25.44 1.59 33.87
CA ASN A 323 26.34 1.17 34.95
C ASN A 323 26.15 -0.32 35.25
N LEU A 324 27.12 -1.11 34.85
CA LEU A 324 27.14 -2.57 34.99
C LEU A 324 28.05 -3.04 36.11
N THR A 325 28.49 -2.16 37.00
CA THR A 325 29.45 -2.45 38.09
C THR A 325 28.97 -3.59 38.99
N ASN A 326 27.66 -3.65 39.27
CA ASN A 326 27.05 -4.66 40.15
C ASN A 326 26.72 -5.99 39.46
N TYR A 327 26.93 -6.10 38.15
CA TYR A 327 26.71 -7.34 37.45
C TYR A 327 27.93 -8.25 37.51
N ASP A 328 27.71 -9.53 37.79
CA ASP A 328 28.78 -10.50 37.96
C ASP A 328 29.23 -11.12 36.62
N PHE A 329 30.12 -10.42 35.93
CA PHE A 329 30.75 -10.91 34.70
C PHE A 329 32.16 -10.31 34.53
N GLY A 330 33.02 -11.05 33.85
CA GLY A 330 34.35 -10.56 33.47
C GLY A 330 34.31 -9.82 32.13
N TYR A 331 35.38 -9.09 31.83
CA TYR A 331 35.53 -8.41 30.55
C TYR A 331 35.60 -9.40 29.38
N ALA A 332 36.28 -10.52 29.57
CA ALA A 332 36.40 -11.52 28.53
C ALA A 332 35.05 -12.16 28.15
N GLY A 333 34.84 -12.33 26.88
CA GLY A 333 33.57 -12.82 26.35
C GLY A 333 32.42 -11.81 26.39
N THR A 334 32.68 -10.55 26.79
CA THR A 334 31.67 -9.49 26.74
C THR A 334 31.48 -9.01 25.32
N THR A 335 30.22 -8.99 24.89
CA THR A 335 29.78 -8.46 23.61
C THR A 335 28.72 -7.40 23.86
N ILE A 336 28.84 -6.28 23.18
CA ILE A 336 27.84 -5.19 23.21
C ILE A 336 27.19 -5.12 21.86
N TYR A 337 25.86 -5.24 21.84
CA TYR A 337 25.06 -5.15 20.64
C TYR A 337 24.23 -3.89 20.67
N ILE A 338 24.17 -3.21 19.53
CA ILE A 338 23.17 -2.20 19.23
C ILE A 338 22.13 -2.85 18.35
N GLU A 339 20.86 -2.70 18.69
CA GLU A 339 19.73 -3.14 17.88
C GLU A 339 18.85 -1.94 17.59
N SER A 340 18.54 -1.72 16.33
CA SER A 340 17.62 -0.68 15.87
C SER A 340 16.98 -1.05 14.56
N ALA A 341 15.75 -0.60 14.37
CA ALA A 341 15.03 -0.68 13.10
C ALA A 341 15.52 0.38 12.09
N SER A 342 16.23 1.39 12.55
CA SER A 342 16.70 2.52 11.75
C SER A 342 18.15 2.90 12.09
N THR A 343 18.75 3.71 11.22
CA THR A 343 20.12 4.20 11.44
C THR A 343 20.22 5.07 12.70
N VAL A 344 21.17 4.77 13.55
CA VAL A 344 21.50 5.54 14.76
C VAL A 344 22.93 6.08 14.66
N VAL A 345 23.12 7.35 14.92
CA VAL A 345 24.43 8.00 14.91
C VAL A 345 24.84 8.41 16.32
N PHE A 346 26.05 8.06 16.68
CA PHE A 346 26.66 8.39 17.96
C PHE A 346 27.83 9.36 17.74
N ASN A 347 27.95 10.39 18.58
CA ASN A 347 29.15 11.20 18.68
C ASN A 347 30.28 10.36 19.27
N SER A 348 29.97 9.63 20.36
CA SER A 348 30.89 8.68 20.95
C SER A 348 30.16 7.54 21.67
N ILE A 349 30.86 6.41 21.76
CA ILE A 349 30.49 5.29 22.64
C ILE A 349 31.72 4.98 23.46
N GLU A 350 31.62 5.08 24.79
CA GLU A 350 32.74 4.85 25.70
C GLU A 350 32.48 3.67 26.63
N TRP A 351 33.43 2.73 26.70
CA TRP A 351 33.37 1.58 27.59
C TRP A 351 34.52 1.68 28.60
N GLN A 352 34.20 1.99 29.86
CA GLN A 352 35.15 2.14 30.94
C GLN A 352 35.12 0.92 31.85
N ILE A 353 36.32 0.39 32.15
CA ILE A 353 36.51 -0.73 33.05
C ILE A 353 37.52 -0.37 34.12
N GLY A 354 37.13 -0.47 35.38
CA GLY A 354 37.99 -0.37 36.54
C GLY A 354 38.23 -1.74 37.16
N TYR A 355 39.50 -2.09 37.37
CA TYR A 355 39.90 -3.37 37.90
C TYR A 355 40.92 -3.20 39.03
N ARG A 356 40.73 -3.92 40.14
CA ARG A 356 41.58 -3.90 41.32
C ARG A 356 42.07 -5.31 41.66
N PRO A 357 43.24 -5.74 41.18
CA PRO A 357 43.77 -7.07 41.46
C PRO A 357 44.24 -7.24 42.92
N SER A 358 44.62 -6.13 43.57
CA SER A 358 45.01 -6.10 44.98
C SER A 358 44.66 -4.75 45.62
N ALA A 359 44.71 -4.64 46.94
CA ALA A 359 44.35 -3.41 47.64
C ALA A 359 45.23 -2.18 47.25
N SER A 360 46.43 -2.41 46.75
CA SER A 360 47.39 -1.37 46.35
C SER A 360 47.46 -1.11 44.86
N GLN A 361 46.71 -1.87 44.02
CA GLN A 361 46.77 -1.77 42.58
C GLN A 361 45.38 -1.45 42.01
N LEU A 362 45.29 -0.36 41.31
CA LEU A 362 44.09 0.13 40.67
C LEU A 362 44.38 0.36 39.19
N TYR A 363 43.55 -0.22 38.33
CA TYR A 363 43.68 -0.07 36.89
C TYR A 363 42.36 0.39 36.27
N PHE A 364 42.46 1.31 35.33
CA PHE A 364 41.34 1.73 34.47
C PHE A 364 41.71 1.47 33.03
N LYS A 365 40.71 1.10 32.27
CA LYS A 365 40.81 1.00 30.84
C LYS A 365 39.56 1.59 30.18
N ASN A 366 39.79 2.51 29.28
CA ASN A 366 38.73 3.12 28.47
C ASN A 366 38.89 2.66 27.05
N TYR A 367 37.76 2.33 26.45
CA TYR A 367 37.64 2.02 25.06
C TYR A 367 36.66 3.01 24.47
N THR A 368 37.02 3.69 23.38
CA THR A 368 36.21 4.74 22.81
C THR A 368 36.01 4.47 21.31
N ILE A 369 34.79 4.62 20.86
CA ILE A 369 34.41 4.71 19.44
C ILE A 369 33.98 6.16 19.23
N LEU A 370 34.60 6.84 18.28
CA LEU A 370 34.28 8.22 17.92
C LEU A 370 33.49 8.23 16.61
N SER A 371 32.43 9.06 16.53
CA SER A 371 31.65 9.29 15.33
C SER A 371 31.14 7.99 14.70
N TYR A 372 30.51 7.15 15.49
CA TYR A 372 30.01 5.86 15.05
C TYR A 372 28.59 6.00 14.47
N ALA A 373 28.37 5.44 13.30
CA ALA A 373 27.05 5.28 12.74
C ALA A 373 26.68 3.79 12.70
N PHE A 374 25.69 3.42 13.46
CA PHE A 374 25.02 2.14 13.29
C PHE A 374 24.11 2.26 12.09
N ILE A 375 24.47 1.64 10.99
CA ILE A 375 23.72 1.68 9.75
C ILE A 375 22.82 0.45 9.69
N SER A 376 21.53 0.67 9.80
CA SER A 376 20.55 -0.39 9.63
C SER A 376 20.36 -0.69 8.14
N THR A 377 21.21 -1.56 7.60
CA THR A 377 21.01 -2.10 6.25
C THR A 377 20.25 -3.42 6.33
N PHE A 378 19.18 -3.54 5.59
CA PHE A 378 18.33 -4.72 5.60
C PHE A 378 17.69 -4.93 4.22
N THR A 379 17.08 -6.07 4.02
CA THR A 379 16.24 -6.31 2.86
C THR A 379 14.91 -5.59 3.03
N PHE A 380 14.62 -4.64 2.15
CA PHE A 380 13.32 -4.00 2.06
C PHE A 380 12.32 -5.01 1.50
N ASP A 381 11.55 -5.61 2.37
CA ASP A 381 10.56 -6.60 2.00
C ASP A 381 9.28 -5.91 1.53
N ILE A 382 8.96 -6.07 0.24
CA ILE A 382 7.80 -5.44 -0.38
C ILE A 382 6.51 -5.81 0.35
N THR A 383 6.35 -7.07 0.76
CA THR A 383 5.12 -7.54 1.43
C THR A 383 4.92 -6.90 2.80
N GLN A 384 6.00 -6.50 3.45
CA GLN A 384 5.94 -5.81 4.75
C GLN A 384 5.77 -4.29 4.62
N GLN A 385 6.20 -3.71 3.49
CA GLN A 385 6.20 -2.27 3.27
C GLN A 385 5.03 -1.78 2.40
N ILE A 386 4.35 -2.68 1.69
CA ILE A 386 3.16 -2.34 0.92
C ILE A 386 2.04 -1.85 1.84
N PRO A 387 1.34 -0.74 1.52
CA PRO A 387 0.24 -0.23 2.32
C PRO A 387 -0.82 -1.27 2.64
N ASP A 388 -1.41 -1.16 3.83
CA ASP A 388 -2.43 -2.11 4.29
C ASP A 388 -3.78 -1.83 3.63
N ILE A 389 -4.06 -2.57 2.58
CA ILE A 389 -5.33 -2.53 1.84
C ILE A 389 -5.72 -3.95 1.43
N LYS A 390 -7.02 -4.25 1.49
CA LYS A 390 -7.54 -5.53 0.98
C LYS A 390 -7.41 -5.59 -0.54
N VAL A 391 -7.15 -6.78 -1.08
CA VAL A 391 -7.07 -7.01 -2.52
C VAL A 391 -8.34 -6.56 -3.23
N ILE A 392 -9.51 -6.85 -2.64
CA ILE A 392 -10.79 -6.45 -3.23
C ILE A 392 -10.99 -4.93 -3.25
N ASP A 393 -10.53 -4.23 -2.21
CA ASP A 393 -10.65 -2.77 -2.12
C ASP A 393 -9.67 -2.09 -3.10
N PHE A 394 -8.46 -2.63 -3.24
CA PHE A 394 -7.48 -2.18 -4.23
C PHE A 394 -8.03 -2.29 -5.67
N LEU A 395 -8.55 -3.47 -6.05
CA LEU A 395 -9.17 -3.68 -7.35
C LEU A 395 -10.38 -2.76 -7.56
N SER A 396 -11.26 -2.66 -6.53
CA SER A 396 -12.42 -1.77 -6.57
C SER A 396 -12.01 -0.30 -6.75
N GLY A 397 -10.91 0.11 -6.15
CA GLY A 397 -10.32 1.43 -6.31
C GLY A 397 -9.89 1.71 -7.75
N LEU A 398 -9.19 0.77 -8.38
CA LEU A 398 -8.79 0.90 -9.80
C LEU A 398 -10.01 0.92 -10.73
N PHE A 399 -11.00 0.08 -10.48
CA PHE A 399 -12.24 0.07 -11.26
C PHE A 399 -12.99 1.39 -11.17
N LYS A 400 -13.07 1.98 -10.00
CA LYS A 400 -13.70 3.32 -9.82
C LYS A 400 -12.86 4.42 -10.47
N MET A 401 -11.55 4.35 -10.36
CA MET A 401 -10.64 5.36 -10.89
C MET A 401 -10.66 5.44 -12.41
N PHE A 402 -10.79 4.28 -13.08
CA PHE A 402 -10.77 4.16 -14.53
C PHE A 402 -12.14 3.84 -15.15
N ASN A 403 -13.23 3.91 -14.38
CA ASN A 403 -14.58 3.60 -14.84
C ASN A 403 -14.68 2.23 -15.53
N LEU A 404 -14.10 1.19 -14.91
CA LEU A 404 -14.02 -0.13 -15.50
C LEU A 404 -15.23 -1.00 -15.19
N THR A 405 -15.52 -1.91 -16.12
CA THR A 405 -16.42 -3.04 -15.89
C THR A 405 -15.69 -4.35 -16.11
N ALA A 406 -16.20 -5.44 -15.52
CA ALA A 406 -15.65 -6.76 -15.76
C ALA A 406 -16.72 -7.83 -15.80
N TYR A 407 -16.42 -8.90 -16.54
CA TYR A 407 -17.23 -10.11 -16.62
C TYR A 407 -16.32 -11.31 -16.93
N VAL A 408 -16.81 -12.51 -16.65
CA VAL A 408 -16.08 -13.73 -17.01
C VAL A 408 -16.50 -14.16 -18.42
N ASP A 409 -15.53 -14.33 -19.30
CA ASP A 409 -15.75 -15.01 -20.56
C ASP A 409 -15.93 -16.51 -20.30
N LYS A 410 -17.09 -17.06 -20.66
CA LYS A 410 -17.43 -18.48 -20.42
C LYS A 410 -16.63 -19.45 -21.29
N ILE A 411 -16.01 -18.98 -22.35
CA ILE A 411 -15.23 -19.81 -23.29
C ILE A 411 -13.78 -19.90 -22.83
N THR A 412 -13.16 -18.74 -22.54
CA THR A 412 -11.76 -18.67 -22.14
C THR A 412 -11.56 -18.79 -20.62
N ASN A 413 -12.62 -18.58 -19.83
CA ASN A 413 -12.60 -18.48 -18.37
C ASN A 413 -11.74 -17.33 -17.85
N GLU A 414 -11.49 -16.33 -18.68
CA GLU A 414 -10.80 -15.10 -18.32
C GLU A 414 -11.73 -14.06 -17.74
N ILE A 415 -11.21 -13.23 -16.86
CA ILE A 415 -11.91 -12.05 -16.37
C ILE A 415 -11.64 -10.90 -17.36
N VAL A 416 -12.61 -10.67 -18.25
CA VAL A 416 -12.52 -9.54 -19.18
C VAL A 416 -12.74 -8.25 -18.42
N VAL A 417 -11.78 -7.33 -18.54
CA VAL A 417 -11.81 -6.00 -17.90
C VAL A 417 -11.73 -4.94 -18.98
N LYS A 418 -12.75 -4.07 -19.06
CA LYS A 418 -12.84 -3.02 -20.08
C LYS A 418 -13.26 -1.70 -19.46
N ASP A 419 -12.85 -0.61 -20.10
CA ASP A 419 -13.51 0.68 -19.90
C ASP A 419 -15.01 0.53 -20.19
N LEU A 420 -15.86 1.17 -19.39
CA LEU A 420 -17.31 1.02 -19.48
C LEU A 420 -17.85 1.56 -20.80
N ASP A 421 -17.29 2.64 -21.32
CA ASP A 421 -17.68 3.22 -22.60
C ASP A 421 -17.29 2.31 -23.76
N ASP A 422 -16.10 1.73 -23.74
CA ASP A 422 -15.65 0.75 -24.73
C ASP A 422 -16.51 -0.52 -24.70
N PHE A 423 -16.91 -0.95 -23.52
CA PHE A 423 -17.82 -2.08 -23.36
C PHE A 423 -19.16 -1.84 -24.05
N TYR A 424 -19.77 -0.66 -23.82
CA TYR A 424 -21.05 -0.32 -24.45
C TYR A 424 -20.93 -0.06 -25.96
N ASN A 425 -19.85 0.56 -26.41
CA ASN A 425 -19.60 0.85 -27.82
C ASN A 425 -19.27 -0.42 -28.63
N GLY A 426 -18.69 -1.44 -28.00
CA GLY A 426 -18.36 -2.72 -28.63
C GLY A 426 -19.54 -3.69 -28.74
N GLY A 427 -20.72 -3.32 -28.23
CA GLY A 427 -21.92 -4.16 -28.24
C GLY A 427 -22.57 -4.30 -29.62
N SER A 428 -23.33 -5.39 -29.81
CA SER A 428 -24.15 -5.59 -31.01
C SER A 428 -25.56 -5.05 -30.78
N SER A 429 -26.10 -4.37 -31.76
CA SER A 429 -27.51 -3.91 -31.75
C SER A 429 -28.41 -5.00 -32.29
N TYR A 430 -29.45 -5.32 -31.55
CA TYR A 430 -30.49 -6.27 -31.98
C TYR A 430 -31.85 -5.59 -32.03
N ASP A 431 -32.57 -5.77 -33.11
CA ASP A 431 -33.97 -5.36 -33.22
C ASP A 431 -34.86 -6.38 -32.49
N ILE A 432 -35.35 -5.98 -31.31
CA ILE A 432 -36.24 -6.79 -30.48
C ILE A 432 -37.71 -6.36 -30.57
N THR A 433 -38.05 -5.45 -31.47
CA THR A 433 -39.38 -4.84 -31.56
C THR A 433 -40.52 -5.88 -31.61
N LYS A 434 -40.33 -6.97 -32.36
CA LYS A 434 -41.31 -8.06 -32.46
C LYS A 434 -41.48 -8.90 -31.17
N TYR A 435 -40.62 -8.73 -30.20
CA TYR A 435 -40.68 -9.45 -28.92
C TYR A 435 -41.12 -8.56 -27.77
N LEU A 436 -41.40 -7.27 -28.03
CA LEU A 436 -41.84 -6.32 -27.01
C LEU A 436 -43.33 -6.49 -26.73
N ASP A 437 -43.69 -6.63 -25.47
CA ASP A 437 -45.07 -6.46 -25.03
C ASP A 437 -45.34 -4.96 -24.84
N VAL A 438 -46.14 -4.41 -25.76
CA VAL A 438 -46.52 -2.99 -25.77
C VAL A 438 -47.80 -2.70 -25.00
N SER A 439 -48.39 -3.71 -24.36
CA SER A 439 -49.65 -3.56 -23.60
C SER A 439 -49.48 -2.70 -22.34
N SER A 440 -48.28 -2.61 -21.83
CA SER A 440 -47.96 -1.74 -20.66
C SER A 440 -46.58 -1.13 -20.81
N SER A 441 -46.41 0.09 -20.30
CA SER A 441 -45.14 0.77 -20.21
C SER A 441 -45.03 1.52 -18.88
N SER A 442 -43.82 1.64 -18.37
CA SER A 442 -43.54 2.47 -17.20
C SER A 442 -42.41 3.43 -17.51
N VAL A 443 -42.52 4.65 -16.99
CA VAL A 443 -41.47 5.66 -17.08
C VAL A 443 -40.99 5.93 -15.68
N ASN A 444 -39.72 5.69 -15.45
CA ASN A 444 -39.08 5.95 -14.17
C ASN A 444 -38.16 7.17 -14.25
N ILE A 445 -37.88 7.81 -13.11
CA ILE A 445 -36.89 8.89 -13.01
C ILE A 445 -35.54 8.30 -13.36
N ALA A 446 -34.84 8.91 -14.32
CA ALA A 446 -33.59 8.37 -14.87
C ALA A 446 -32.43 8.40 -13.91
N LEU A 447 -32.23 9.47 -13.15
CA LEU A 447 -31.13 9.61 -12.18
C LEU A 447 -31.66 10.34 -10.95
N PRO A 448 -31.67 9.69 -9.77
CA PRO A 448 -32.19 10.28 -8.54
C PRO A 448 -31.18 11.18 -7.83
N TYR A 449 -30.08 11.55 -8.47
CA TYR A 449 -29.01 12.30 -7.83
C TYR A 449 -28.99 13.76 -8.31
N ARG A 450 -28.94 14.66 -7.35
CA ARG A 450 -28.72 16.10 -7.57
C ARG A 450 -27.25 16.40 -7.85
N GLU A 451 -26.39 15.64 -7.19
CA GLU A 451 -24.93 15.85 -7.19
C GLU A 451 -24.21 14.52 -7.29
N VAL A 452 -23.15 14.46 -8.08
CA VAL A 452 -22.25 13.33 -8.18
C VAL A 452 -20.83 13.82 -7.89
N ASN A 453 -20.20 13.24 -6.89
CA ASN A 453 -18.85 13.59 -6.48
C ASN A 453 -17.88 12.47 -6.82
N PHE A 454 -16.70 12.85 -7.30
CA PHE A 454 -15.56 11.97 -7.49
C PHE A 454 -14.42 12.45 -6.61
N GLU A 455 -13.95 11.63 -5.69
CA GLU A 455 -12.88 12.01 -4.76
C GLU A 455 -12.04 10.80 -4.33
N HIS A 456 -10.85 11.10 -3.81
CA HIS A 456 -10.01 10.14 -3.11
C HIS A 456 -10.34 10.16 -1.61
N GLU A 457 -10.23 9.02 -0.92
CA GLU A 457 -10.57 8.91 0.51
C GLU A 457 -9.62 9.69 1.42
N ASP A 458 -8.37 9.88 0.99
CA ASP A 458 -7.36 10.60 1.77
C ASP A 458 -6.73 11.74 0.97
N THR A 459 -6.97 12.95 1.41
CA THR A 459 -6.45 14.21 0.85
C THR A 459 -5.94 15.14 1.95
N GLU A 460 -5.41 14.55 3.05
CA GLU A 460 -5.05 15.29 4.27
C GLU A 460 -3.58 15.74 4.30
N THR A 461 -2.80 15.53 3.22
CA THR A 461 -1.43 16.01 3.17
C THR A 461 -1.36 17.52 3.29
N PHE A 462 -0.26 18.04 3.87
CA PHE A 462 -0.05 19.46 4.18
C PHE A 462 -0.45 20.42 3.05
N LEU A 463 0.03 20.16 1.82
CA LEU A 463 -0.30 21.03 0.68
C LEU A 463 -1.74 20.86 0.22
N SER A 464 -2.33 19.68 0.35
CA SER A 464 -3.74 19.43 0.03
C SER A 464 -4.66 20.11 1.05
N ALA A 465 -4.31 20.02 2.34
CA ALA A 465 -5.01 20.72 3.41
C ALA A 465 -4.92 22.24 3.27
N PHE A 466 -3.71 22.76 2.95
CA PHE A 466 -3.51 24.18 2.67
C PHE A 466 -4.35 24.67 1.48
N HIS A 467 -4.44 23.83 0.42
CA HIS A 467 -5.28 24.12 -0.74
C HIS A 467 -6.76 24.25 -0.33
N ARG A 468 -7.26 23.25 0.43
CA ARG A 468 -8.64 23.27 0.95
C ARG A 468 -8.92 24.50 1.80
N GLN A 469 -8.00 24.85 2.70
CA GLN A 469 -8.13 26.04 3.55
C GLN A 469 -8.17 27.36 2.74
N ARG A 470 -7.33 27.45 1.69
CA ARG A 470 -7.21 28.69 0.92
C ARG A 470 -8.31 28.87 -0.12
N TYR A 471 -8.76 27.79 -0.74
CA TYR A 471 -9.68 27.85 -1.89
C TYR A 471 -11.07 27.27 -1.59
N GLY A 472 -11.27 26.66 -0.43
CA GLY A 472 -12.54 26.04 -0.05
C GLY A 472 -12.88 24.77 -0.84
N LYS A 473 -11.91 24.20 -1.58
CA LYS A 473 -12.09 23.01 -2.42
C LYS A 473 -11.08 21.93 -2.05
N THR A 474 -11.52 20.69 -2.04
CA THR A 474 -10.66 19.52 -1.82
C THR A 474 -9.81 19.27 -3.07
N TRP A 475 -8.51 19.05 -2.86
CA TRP A 475 -7.60 18.70 -3.95
C TRP A 475 -7.99 17.36 -4.59
N GLY A 476 -8.00 17.28 -5.91
CA GLY A 476 -8.32 16.06 -6.64
C GLY A 476 -9.81 15.73 -6.74
N LYS A 477 -10.71 16.49 -6.10
CA LYS A 477 -12.15 16.27 -6.12
C LYS A 477 -12.81 16.94 -7.31
N SER A 478 -13.73 16.23 -7.99
CA SER A 478 -14.66 16.79 -8.96
C SER A 478 -16.10 16.69 -8.47
N GLU A 479 -16.86 17.76 -8.62
CA GLU A 479 -18.26 17.83 -8.25
C GLU A 479 -19.08 18.16 -9.50
N TYR A 480 -19.99 17.27 -9.84
CA TYR A 480 -20.97 17.50 -10.89
C TYR A 480 -22.34 17.78 -10.27
N THR A 481 -22.87 18.97 -10.50
CA THR A 481 -24.21 19.35 -10.04
C THR A 481 -25.12 19.61 -11.22
N ASN A 482 -26.33 19.09 -11.19
CA ASN A 482 -27.35 19.32 -12.23
C ASN A 482 -28.24 20.54 -11.91
N GLY A 483 -27.75 21.45 -11.08
CA GLY A 483 -28.42 22.70 -10.68
C GLY A 483 -29.32 22.59 -9.46
N GLU A 484 -29.64 23.73 -8.88
CA GLU A 484 -30.35 23.88 -7.59
C GLU A 484 -31.82 23.41 -7.58
N ARG A 485 -32.37 22.98 -8.72
CA ARG A 485 -33.80 22.69 -8.88
C ARG A 485 -34.18 21.21 -8.79
N LEU A 486 -33.21 20.31 -8.59
CA LEU A 486 -33.50 18.89 -8.49
C LEU A 486 -33.51 18.45 -7.04
N ASP A 487 -34.67 17.94 -6.61
CA ASP A 487 -34.74 17.16 -5.36
C ASP A 487 -34.09 15.80 -5.61
N GLY A 488 -32.92 15.57 -5.02
CA GLY A 488 -32.20 14.32 -5.19
C GLY A 488 -31.09 14.15 -4.16
N GLY A 489 -30.61 12.94 -4.02
CA GLY A 489 -29.46 12.62 -3.16
C GLY A 489 -28.13 13.09 -3.74
N ILE A 490 -27.09 12.99 -2.93
CA ILE A 490 -25.69 13.11 -3.34
C ILE A 490 -25.16 11.69 -3.58
N TYR A 491 -24.40 11.54 -4.62
CA TYR A 491 -23.77 10.28 -4.97
C TYR A 491 -22.24 10.44 -4.99
N ASP A 492 -21.57 9.82 -4.00
CA ASP A 492 -20.14 9.92 -3.84
C ASP A 492 -19.43 8.68 -4.40
N ILE A 493 -18.53 8.89 -5.34
CA ILE A 493 -17.60 7.88 -5.85
C ILE A 493 -16.24 8.14 -5.21
N LYS A 494 -15.88 7.29 -4.24
CA LYS A 494 -14.62 7.41 -3.49
C LYS A 494 -13.68 6.27 -3.84
N THR A 495 -12.44 6.61 -4.17
CA THR A 495 -11.37 5.62 -4.34
C THR A 495 -10.59 5.47 -3.03
N PRO A 496 -10.20 4.25 -2.64
CA PRO A 496 -9.52 4.00 -1.37
C PRO A 496 -8.03 4.33 -1.43
N PHE A 497 -7.67 5.42 -2.10
CA PHE A 497 -6.31 5.89 -2.30
C PHE A 497 -6.09 7.25 -1.69
N SER A 498 -4.83 7.56 -1.37
CA SER A 498 -4.40 8.92 -1.04
C SER A 498 -4.16 9.72 -2.30
N GLN A 499 -4.47 10.99 -2.23
CA GLN A 499 -4.12 11.97 -3.24
C GLN A 499 -3.39 13.14 -2.59
N MET A 500 -2.23 13.51 -3.13
CA MET A 500 -1.46 14.63 -2.63
C MET A 500 -1.13 15.64 -3.71
N LYS A 501 -0.99 16.88 -3.29
CA LYS A 501 -0.43 17.95 -4.12
C LYS A 501 1.09 17.92 -3.98
N TYR A 502 1.81 17.77 -5.09
CA TYR A 502 3.27 17.84 -5.12
C TYR A 502 3.76 19.28 -5.15
N GLU A 503 4.93 19.52 -4.56
CA GLU A 503 5.60 20.82 -4.58
C GLU A 503 6.63 20.87 -5.70
N ARG A 504 6.49 21.84 -6.60
CA ARG A 504 7.53 22.15 -7.58
C ARG A 504 8.49 23.16 -6.97
N LEU A 505 9.75 22.79 -6.88
CA LEU A 505 10.76 23.60 -6.21
C LEU A 505 11.25 24.74 -7.11
N VAL A 506 11.40 25.88 -6.49
CA VAL A 506 12.02 27.07 -7.05
C VAL A 506 13.33 27.30 -6.31
N ASP A 507 14.37 27.71 -7.00
CA ASP A 507 15.61 28.12 -6.33
C ASP A 507 15.34 29.35 -5.46
N GLU A 508 15.42 29.19 -4.15
CA GLU A 508 15.19 30.28 -3.19
C GLU A 508 16.20 31.44 -3.36
N ASN A 509 17.37 31.16 -3.94
CA ASN A 509 18.37 32.14 -4.30
C ASN A 509 18.22 32.60 -5.75
N GLY A 510 17.16 33.34 -6.04
CA GLY A 510 16.99 33.94 -7.37
C GLY A 510 15.67 33.61 -8.06
N GLY A 511 14.84 32.75 -7.50
CA GLY A 511 13.48 32.49 -7.98
C GLY A 511 13.40 31.69 -9.29
N LEU A 512 14.45 31.00 -9.71
CA LEU A 512 14.47 30.22 -10.94
C LEU A 512 13.76 28.87 -10.75
N ASN A 513 12.99 28.46 -11.77
CA ASN A 513 12.41 27.12 -11.80
C ASN A 513 13.52 26.07 -11.87
N THR A 514 13.46 25.07 -10.98
CA THR A 514 14.43 23.97 -10.95
C THR A 514 13.96 22.74 -11.73
N ASP A 515 12.68 22.68 -12.10
CA ASP A 515 11.99 21.51 -12.64
C ASP A 515 12.02 20.28 -11.70
N VAL A 516 12.45 20.45 -10.46
CA VAL A 516 12.40 19.45 -9.41
C VAL A 516 11.02 19.46 -8.76
N GLN A 517 10.38 18.32 -8.68
CA GLN A 517 9.10 18.16 -7.99
C GLN A 517 9.25 17.12 -6.89
N VAL A 518 8.72 17.44 -5.72
CA VAL A 518 8.86 16.62 -4.52
C VAL A 518 7.52 16.38 -3.84
N GLY A 519 7.43 15.30 -3.09
CA GLY A 519 6.33 15.00 -2.20
C GLY A 519 6.78 15.05 -0.75
N TRP A 520 6.01 15.71 0.11
CA TRP A 520 6.18 15.67 1.55
C TRP A 520 4.89 15.16 2.18
N PHE A 521 4.90 13.86 2.55
CA PHE A 521 3.71 13.15 3.01
C PHE A 521 3.55 13.31 4.52
N VAL A 522 3.03 14.45 4.92
CA VAL A 522 2.75 14.85 6.29
C VAL A 522 1.37 15.52 6.34
N ASP A 523 0.74 15.54 7.51
CA ASP A 523 -0.53 16.21 7.73
C ASP A 523 -0.39 17.75 7.83
N ASP A 524 -1.47 18.44 8.16
CA ASP A 524 -1.50 19.89 8.33
C ASP A 524 -0.69 20.40 9.53
N ASN A 525 -0.37 19.52 10.49
CA ASN A 525 0.55 19.80 11.60
C ASN A 525 2.02 19.51 11.26
N GLN A 526 2.30 19.11 10.03
CA GLN A 526 3.62 18.68 9.56
C GLN A 526 4.12 17.39 10.25
N GLU A 527 3.20 16.58 10.74
CA GLU A 527 3.50 15.26 11.32
C GLU A 527 3.29 14.16 10.28
N SER A 528 4.21 13.19 10.24
CA SER A 528 4.06 12.04 9.35
C SER A 528 2.89 11.15 9.79
N TYR A 529 2.11 10.66 8.83
CA TYR A 529 0.99 9.76 9.07
C TYR A 529 0.99 8.61 8.04
N VAL A 530 0.20 7.57 8.27
CA VAL A 530 0.19 6.41 7.36
C VAL A 530 -0.64 6.69 6.12
N GLY A 531 -1.83 7.28 6.27
CA GLY A 531 -2.74 7.53 5.16
C GLY A 531 -3.26 6.29 4.45
N LYS A 532 -3.86 6.50 3.28
CA LYS A 532 -4.25 5.46 2.33
C LYS A 532 -3.11 5.20 1.34
N PRO A 533 -3.14 4.10 0.55
CA PRO A 533 -2.12 3.87 -0.47
C PRO A 533 -1.98 5.06 -1.42
N LEU A 534 -0.78 5.61 -1.55
CA LEU A 534 -0.48 6.70 -2.47
C LEU A 534 -0.09 6.14 -3.83
N LEU A 535 -0.84 6.52 -4.85
CA LEU A 535 -0.51 6.26 -6.25
C LEU A 535 0.08 7.50 -6.89
N PHE A 536 0.96 7.33 -7.87
CA PHE A 536 1.56 8.44 -8.61
C PHE A 536 2.13 8.00 -9.95
N TYR A 537 2.37 8.95 -10.83
CA TYR A 537 3.17 8.78 -12.03
C TYR A 537 4.62 9.22 -11.76
N PRO A 538 5.61 8.35 -11.89
CA PRO A 538 7.00 8.77 -11.85
C PRO A 538 7.37 9.42 -13.17
N ILE A 539 8.03 10.57 -13.09
CA ILE A 539 8.63 11.24 -14.24
C ILE A 539 10.14 11.26 -14.04
N ARG A 540 10.86 10.63 -14.96
CA ARG A 540 12.30 10.68 -14.93
C ARG A 540 12.78 12.02 -15.50
N GLN A 541 13.37 12.83 -14.64
CA GLN A 541 14.01 14.07 -15.03
C GLN A 541 15.49 13.83 -15.33
N THR A 542 15.91 14.32 -16.50
CA THR A 542 17.33 14.39 -16.85
C THR A 542 17.64 15.86 -17.08
N LEU A 543 18.09 16.53 -16.03
CA LEU A 543 18.18 17.97 -16.00
C LEU A 543 19.62 18.45 -15.84
N ALA A 544 19.87 19.69 -16.31
CA ALA A 544 21.06 20.44 -15.93
C ALA A 544 21.12 20.70 -14.40
N THR A 545 19.98 20.68 -13.72
CA THR A 545 19.88 20.85 -12.28
C THR A 545 20.24 19.54 -11.57
N GLN A 546 21.41 19.51 -10.96
CA GLN A 546 21.86 18.40 -10.14
C GLN A 546 21.24 18.49 -8.76
N ILE A 547 20.81 17.35 -8.22
CA ILE A 547 20.41 17.26 -6.82
C ILE A 547 21.49 16.54 -5.99
N ALA A 548 21.57 16.91 -4.73
CA ALA A 548 22.48 16.33 -3.76
C ALA A 548 21.86 15.10 -3.10
N PHE A 549 22.54 13.96 -3.18
CA PHE A 549 22.18 12.74 -2.47
C PHE A 549 23.22 12.43 -1.41
N LEU A 550 22.80 12.18 -0.19
CA LEU A 550 23.68 11.84 0.92
C LEU A 550 23.95 10.33 0.96
N ASN A 551 25.19 9.96 0.67
CA ASN A 551 25.65 8.57 0.81
C ASN A 551 25.92 8.20 2.28
N SER A 552 26.36 9.19 3.07
CA SER A 552 26.67 9.04 4.50
C SER A 552 26.56 10.40 5.18
N SER A 553 26.81 10.45 6.48
CA SER A 553 26.90 11.70 7.24
C SER A 553 28.06 12.62 6.79
N THR A 554 28.97 12.12 5.97
CA THR A 554 30.20 12.85 5.55
C THR A 554 30.38 12.99 4.04
N SER A 555 29.50 12.41 3.23
CA SER A 555 29.64 12.47 1.77
C SER A 555 28.32 12.65 1.04
N GLN A 556 28.33 13.43 -0.02
CA GLN A 556 27.21 13.61 -0.93
C GLN A 556 27.65 13.36 -2.37
N ASP A 557 26.72 12.86 -3.18
CA ASP A 557 26.89 12.65 -4.62
C ASP A 557 25.96 13.58 -5.39
N PRO A 558 26.42 14.11 -6.55
CA PRO A 558 25.52 14.77 -7.48
C PRO A 558 24.72 13.73 -8.27
N ILE A 559 23.42 13.95 -8.39
CA ILE A 559 22.54 13.16 -9.24
C ILE A 559 21.95 14.06 -10.31
N VAL A 560 22.06 13.66 -11.58
CA VAL A 560 21.58 14.41 -12.75
C VAL A 560 20.31 13.82 -13.36
N SER A 561 20.00 12.57 -13.07
CA SER A 561 18.79 11.89 -13.54
C SER A 561 18.11 11.21 -12.37
N TYR A 562 16.84 11.52 -12.12
CA TYR A 562 16.10 11.04 -10.96
C TYR A 562 14.60 11.06 -11.19
N ASN A 563 13.87 10.26 -10.40
CA ASN A 563 12.43 10.11 -10.48
C ASN A 563 11.71 11.10 -9.57
N ILE A 564 10.94 11.98 -10.16
CA ILE A 564 10.03 12.88 -9.45
C ILE A 564 8.62 12.34 -9.47
N PRO A 565 7.84 12.49 -8.38
CA PRO A 565 6.44 12.09 -8.36
C PRO A 565 5.56 13.11 -9.08
N SER A 566 4.50 12.66 -9.72
CA SER A 566 3.52 13.53 -10.38
C SER A 566 2.12 12.93 -10.31
N ASN A 567 1.10 13.79 -10.38
CA ASN A 567 -0.28 13.38 -10.61
C ASN A 567 -0.59 13.13 -12.08
N SER A 568 0.33 13.48 -12.96
CA SER A 568 0.18 13.42 -14.41
C SER A 568 1.32 12.64 -15.05
N VAL A 569 1.07 12.02 -16.21
CA VAL A 569 2.08 11.26 -16.95
C VAL A 569 3.21 12.11 -17.53
N ALA A 570 3.03 13.42 -17.58
CA ALA A 570 4.05 14.37 -18.04
C ALA A 570 3.94 15.70 -17.30
N LEU A 571 5.09 16.32 -17.03
CA LEU A 571 5.14 17.71 -16.59
C LEU A 571 4.96 18.61 -17.82
N SER A 572 3.78 19.19 -17.93
CA SER A 572 3.47 20.15 -18.99
C SER A 572 3.30 21.54 -18.41
N SER A 573 3.58 22.56 -19.19
CA SER A 573 3.17 23.94 -18.87
C SER A 573 1.67 24.18 -19.06
N SER A 574 0.97 23.21 -19.65
CA SER A 574 -0.47 23.22 -19.88
C SER A 574 -1.17 22.07 -19.16
N THR A 575 -2.45 21.93 -19.36
CA THR A 575 -3.24 20.82 -18.82
C THR A 575 -2.71 19.48 -19.34
N SER A 576 -2.45 18.55 -18.43
CA SER A 576 -2.11 17.18 -18.80
C SER A 576 -3.36 16.39 -19.17
N SER A 577 -3.30 15.61 -20.27
CA SER A 577 -4.41 14.77 -20.72
C SER A 577 -4.63 13.52 -19.87
N TYR A 578 -3.58 13.07 -19.16
CA TYR A 578 -3.65 11.92 -18.26
C TYR A 578 -3.20 12.34 -16.88
N ASN A 579 -4.13 12.44 -15.95
CA ASN A 579 -3.84 12.75 -14.56
C ASN A 579 -4.74 11.96 -13.62
N MET A 580 -4.31 11.81 -12.37
CA MET A 580 -5.04 11.08 -11.34
C MET A 580 -6.11 11.90 -10.64
N ASN A 581 -6.14 13.20 -10.83
CA ASN A 581 -7.15 14.06 -10.27
C ASN A 581 -8.46 13.88 -11.05
N PHE A 582 -9.58 13.97 -10.39
CA PHE A 582 -10.89 13.95 -11.05
C PHE A 582 -11.26 15.29 -11.71
N PHE A 583 -10.32 16.23 -11.78
CA PHE A 583 -10.43 17.48 -12.51
C PHE A 583 -9.14 17.79 -13.28
N ALA A 584 -9.21 18.72 -14.22
CA ALA A 584 -8.03 19.12 -14.99
C ALA A 584 -6.99 19.81 -14.10
N GLU A 585 -5.78 19.25 -14.05
CA GLU A 585 -4.64 19.86 -13.38
C GLU A 585 -3.84 20.69 -14.37
N GLN A 586 -3.59 21.95 -14.02
CA GLN A 586 -2.71 22.82 -14.77
C GLN A 586 -1.38 22.95 -14.04
N ASN A 587 -0.31 22.56 -14.71
CA ASN A 587 1.07 22.67 -14.25
C ASN A 587 1.74 23.88 -14.90
N GLU A 588 1.26 25.08 -14.58
CA GLU A 588 1.89 26.31 -15.07
C GLU A 588 2.75 26.96 -14.00
N TYR A 589 3.99 27.24 -14.37
CA TYR A 589 4.91 28.11 -13.66
C TYR A 589 5.38 29.20 -14.62
N SER A 590 5.09 30.46 -14.29
CA SER A 590 5.64 31.60 -15.03
C SER A 590 6.69 32.31 -14.17
N PRO A 591 7.97 32.23 -14.52
CA PRO A 591 9.03 32.91 -13.77
C PRO A 591 9.03 34.44 -13.95
N THR A 592 8.22 34.97 -14.88
CA THR A 592 8.16 36.40 -15.18
C THR A 592 7.14 37.19 -14.37
N ASP A 593 6.22 36.51 -13.70
CA ASP A 593 5.30 37.17 -12.79
C ASP A 593 5.95 37.29 -11.42
N SER A 594 6.06 38.54 -10.94
CA SER A 594 6.64 38.90 -9.63
C SER A 594 5.81 38.44 -8.42
N GLY A 595 4.90 37.52 -8.61
CA GLY A 595 4.16 36.77 -7.62
C GLY A 595 4.06 35.33 -8.07
N PHE A 596 4.35 34.39 -7.18
CA PHE A 596 4.16 32.95 -7.39
C PHE A 596 2.70 32.66 -7.72
N THR A 597 2.33 32.79 -8.97
CA THR A 597 1.09 32.23 -9.45
C THR A 597 1.32 30.76 -9.73
N ASN A 598 1.34 29.99 -8.67
CA ASN A 598 1.02 28.60 -8.75
C ASN A 598 -0.47 28.53 -9.13
N THR A 599 -0.77 28.81 -10.35
CA THR A 599 -2.09 28.59 -10.92
C THR A 599 -2.21 27.11 -11.21
N LEU A 600 -2.31 26.42 -10.15
CA LEU A 600 -2.77 25.08 -10.25
C LEU A 600 -4.22 25.16 -9.97
N PHE A 601 -5.04 25.27 -10.96
CA PHE A 601 -6.35 24.82 -10.86
C PHE A 601 -7.23 25.22 -11.84
N GLN A 602 -7.95 24.26 -12.23
CA GLN A 602 -9.28 24.63 -12.35
C GLN A 602 -10.32 23.64 -12.13
N ALA A 603 -11.35 24.11 -11.66
CA ALA A 603 -12.62 23.43 -11.61
C ALA A 603 -13.20 23.19 -12.99
#